data_1dd7eed672126ec7fd7b7252f05e1d74
#
_entry.id   1dd7eed672126ec7fd7b7252f05e1d74
#
_cell.length_a   1.000
_cell.length_b   1.000
_cell.length_c   1.000
_cell.angle_alpha   90.00
_cell.angle_beta   90.00
_cell.angle_gamma   90.00
#
_symmetry.space_group_name_H-M   'P 1'
#
loop_
_entity.id
_entity.type
_entity.pdbx_description
1 polymer ?
#
loop_
_entity_poly.entity_id
_entity_poly.type
_entity_poly.pdbx_seq_one_letter_code
_entity_poly.pdbx_strand_id
1 'polypeptide(L)'
;MAQDKQQVWFITGSSRGFGRALVTAALAAGDRVVATARRPEQLEEFTREYGERVLPLALDVTDAAAVQAAVSAAVARFGRLDVVVNNAGYANLAPVETGDETDFRTQFETNFWGVYHVSRAVIPHLREQGGGIIVQFSSVGGRVGGSPGIASYQAAKFAVDGFSRVLAVETAPFGVQVMVVEPSGFDTDWAGSSMTIHDIPADYDATIGAMHRRIRASTAGPAGDP
;
A
#
# COMPACT_ATOMS: atom_id res chain seq x y z
N MET A 1 25.41 11.33 -21.56
CA MET A 1 24.47 10.43 -20.87
C MET A 1 24.22 11.06 -19.51
N ALA A 2 23.00 11.50 -19.22
CA ALA A 2 22.65 11.96 -17.87
C ALA A 2 22.89 10.76 -16.94
N GLN A 3 23.73 10.90 -15.92
CA GLN A 3 23.78 9.94 -14.83
C GLN A 3 22.38 9.88 -14.24
N ASP A 4 21.73 8.72 -14.33
CA ASP A 4 20.45 8.50 -13.66
C ASP A 4 20.68 8.81 -12.17
N LYS A 5 20.04 9.90 -11.73
CA LYS A 5 20.19 10.37 -10.35
C LYS A 5 19.57 9.32 -9.45
N GLN A 6 20.36 8.74 -8.54
CA GLN A 6 19.89 7.80 -7.53
C GLN A 6 18.66 8.38 -6.79
N GLN A 7 17.55 7.66 -6.85
CA GLN A 7 16.28 8.05 -6.21
C GLN A 7 16.20 7.54 -4.78
N VAL A 8 15.38 8.21 -3.98
CA VAL A 8 15.03 7.79 -2.62
C VAL A 8 13.55 7.42 -2.59
N TRP A 9 13.28 6.16 -2.29
CA TRP A 9 11.95 5.59 -2.18
C TRP A 9 11.52 5.47 -0.73
N PHE A 10 10.26 5.79 -0.44
CA PHE A 10 9.59 5.49 0.83
C PHE A 10 8.42 4.56 0.54
N ILE A 11 8.50 3.29 1.00
CA ILE A 11 7.54 2.26 0.62
C ILE A 11 6.86 1.72 1.88
N THR A 12 5.52 1.81 1.94
CA THR A 12 4.74 1.23 3.04
C THR A 12 4.35 -0.23 2.74
N GLY A 13 4.33 -1.07 3.79
CA GLY A 13 3.95 -2.47 3.65
C GLY A 13 4.97 -3.30 2.87
N SER A 14 6.26 -3.13 3.16
CA SER A 14 7.39 -3.67 2.39
C SER A 14 7.73 -5.13 2.70
N SER A 15 7.06 -5.80 3.64
CA SER A 15 7.44 -7.14 4.08
C SER A 15 7.07 -8.26 3.12
N ARG A 16 6.13 -8.03 2.19
CA ARG A 16 5.60 -9.04 1.25
C ARG A 16 4.92 -8.40 0.03
N GLY A 17 4.53 -9.24 -0.96
CA GLY A 17 3.78 -8.86 -2.15
C GLY A 17 4.40 -7.69 -2.90
N PHE A 18 3.58 -6.80 -3.43
CA PHE A 18 4.03 -5.64 -4.21
C PHE A 18 5.04 -4.75 -3.46
N GLY A 19 4.83 -4.51 -2.16
CA GLY A 19 5.76 -3.68 -1.40
C GLY A 19 7.17 -4.27 -1.37
N ARG A 20 7.29 -5.59 -1.19
CA ARG A 20 8.56 -6.30 -1.23
C ARG A 20 9.19 -6.29 -2.62
N ALA A 21 8.39 -6.56 -3.66
CA ALA A 21 8.85 -6.55 -5.05
C ALA A 21 9.38 -5.16 -5.46
N LEU A 22 8.69 -4.09 -5.06
CA LEU A 22 9.13 -2.72 -5.30
C LEU A 22 10.43 -2.37 -4.58
N VAL A 23 10.59 -2.81 -3.32
CA VAL A 23 11.87 -2.65 -2.59
C VAL A 23 12.99 -3.33 -3.35
N THR A 24 12.78 -4.59 -3.77
CA THR A 24 13.77 -5.36 -4.53
C THR A 24 14.13 -4.66 -5.84
N ALA A 25 13.13 -4.23 -6.61
CA ALA A 25 13.34 -3.57 -7.89
C ALA A 25 14.09 -2.24 -7.76
N ALA A 26 13.71 -1.39 -6.79
CA ALA A 26 14.36 -0.11 -6.56
C ALA A 26 15.83 -0.29 -6.14
N LEU A 27 16.11 -1.24 -5.23
CA LEU A 27 17.46 -1.54 -4.79
C LEU A 27 18.33 -2.15 -5.92
N ALA A 28 17.75 -3.00 -6.74
CA ALA A 28 18.42 -3.56 -7.92
C ALA A 28 18.76 -2.48 -8.97
N ALA A 29 17.91 -1.45 -9.09
CA ALA A 29 18.18 -0.28 -9.94
C ALA A 29 19.25 0.66 -9.37
N GLY A 30 19.74 0.42 -8.15
CA GLY A 30 20.78 1.23 -7.51
C GLY A 30 20.23 2.34 -6.60
N ASP A 31 18.93 2.41 -6.41
CA ASP A 31 18.26 3.42 -5.58
C ASP A 31 18.42 3.17 -4.08
N ARG A 32 17.98 4.12 -3.28
CA ARG A 32 17.88 4.04 -1.82
C ARG A 32 16.43 3.83 -1.41
N VAL A 33 16.20 3.00 -0.41
CA VAL A 33 14.84 2.65 0.00
C VAL A 33 14.66 2.79 1.51
N VAL A 34 13.62 3.51 1.91
CA VAL A 34 13.03 3.42 3.24
C VAL A 34 11.93 2.37 3.15
N ALA A 35 12.21 1.19 3.66
CA ALA A 35 11.28 0.06 3.66
C ALA A 35 10.56 0.01 5.00
N THR A 36 9.22 0.01 5.01
CA THR A 36 8.49 0.02 6.27
C THR A 36 7.57 -1.20 6.43
N ALA A 37 7.52 -1.73 7.64
CA ALA A 37 6.64 -2.82 8.03
C ALA A 37 6.30 -2.70 9.52
N ARG A 38 5.19 -3.29 9.96
CA ARG A 38 4.85 -3.35 11.39
C ARG A 38 5.89 -4.12 12.22
N ARG A 39 6.57 -5.07 11.58
CA ARG A 39 7.66 -5.87 12.14
C ARG A 39 8.89 -5.69 11.25
N PRO A 40 9.81 -4.77 11.60
CA PRO A 40 10.97 -4.43 10.75
C PRO A 40 11.98 -5.57 10.61
N GLU A 41 11.99 -6.56 11.51
CA GLU A 41 12.83 -7.76 11.38
C GLU A 41 12.54 -8.54 10.09
N GLN A 42 11.35 -8.40 9.50
CA GLN A 42 11.00 -8.98 8.20
C GLN A 42 11.75 -8.35 7.02
N LEU A 43 12.47 -7.25 7.26
CA LEU A 43 13.20 -6.47 6.26
C LEU A 43 14.74 -6.63 6.41
N GLU A 44 15.21 -7.42 7.39
CA GLU A 44 16.63 -7.56 7.68
C GLU A 44 17.47 -8.09 6.52
N GLU A 45 16.90 -8.93 5.67
CA GLU A 45 17.60 -9.44 4.51
C GLU A 45 18.02 -8.33 3.54
N PHE A 46 17.15 -7.31 3.34
CA PHE A 46 17.50 -6.17 2.51
C PHE A 46 18.67 -5.37 3.10
N THR A 47 18.68 -5.19 4.43
CA THR A 47 19.80 -4.51 5.10
C THR A 47 21.08 -5.31 4.97
N ARG A 48 21.00 -6.64 5.07
CA ARG A 48 22.17 -7.52 4.93
C ARG A 48 22.76 -7.48 3.52
N GLU A 49 21.90 -7.44 2.50
CA GLU A 49 22.30 -7.47 1.09
C GLU A 49 22.72 -6.09 0.57
N TYR A 50 21.97 -5.04 0.93
CA TYR A 50 22.12 -3.71 0.34
C TYR A 50 22.73 -2.66 1.28
N GLY A 51 22.97 -2.99 2.56
CA GLY A 51 23.65 -2.16 3.54
C GLY A 51 23.01 -0.79 3.73
N GLU A 52 23.81 0.25 3.59
CA GLU A 52 23.44 1.65 3.81
C GLU A 52 22.37 2.22 2.83
N ARG A 53 22.05 1.49 1.77
CA ARG A 53 21.02 1.90 0.81
C ARG A 53 19.61 1.63 1.30
N VAL A 54 19.46 0.85 2.39
CA VAL A 54 18.15 0.53 2.98
C VAL A 54 18.06 1.13 4.38
N LEU A 55 16.91 1.73 4.66
CA LEU A 55 16.50 2.11 6.01
C LEU A 55 15.23 1.33 6.36
N PRO A 56 15.32 0.23 7.11
CA PRO A 56 14.13 -0.46 7.60
C PRO A 56 13.54 0.30 8.79
N LEU A 57 12.22 0.53 8.77
CA LEU A 57 11.52 1.19 9.87
C LEU A 57 10.29 0.40 10.30
N ALA A 58 10.06 0.35 11.62
CA ALA A 58 8.77 -0.07 12.16
C ALA A 58 7.72 1.01 11.85
N LEU A 59 6.61 0.60 11.22
CA LEU A 59 5.53 1.53 10.92
C LEU A 59 4.18 0.81 10.86
N ASP A 60 3.26 1.26 11.70
CA ASP A 60 1.83 1.11 11.48
C ASP A 60 1.30 2.41 10.86
N VAL A 61 0.76 2.32 9.65
CA VAL A 61 0.28 3.50 8.91
C VAL A 61 -0.97 4.13 9.53
N THR A 62 -1.64 3.42 10.44
CA THR A 62 -2.81 3.94 11.18
C THR A 62 -2.40 4.92 12.29
N ASP A 63 -1.15 4.88 12.72
CA ASP A 63 -0.59 5.83 13.70
C ASP A 63 0.03 7.04 12.98
N ALA A 64 -0.70 8.15 12.98
CA ALA A 64 -0.27 9.39 12.34
C ALA A 64 1.05 9.96 12.92
N ALA A 65 1.31 9.76 14.21
CA ALA A 65 2.55 10.24 14.86
C ALA A 65 3.74 9.36 14.43
N ALA A 66 3.55 8.03 14.38
CA ALA A 66 4.55 7.11 13.87
C ALA A 66 4.88 7.39 12.39
N VAL A 67 3.86 7.70 11.57
CA VAL A 67 4.06 8.09 10.16
C VAL A 67 4.92 9.35 10.07
N GLN A 68 4.60 10.40 10.85
CA GLN A 68 5.39 11.63 10.84
C GLN A 68 6.85 11.38 11.27
N ALA A 69 7.06 10.55 12.29
CA ALA A 69 8.40 10.18 12.76
C ALA A 69 9.18 9.41 11.69
N ALA A 70 8.53 8.44 11.01
CA ALA A 70 9.14 7.65 9.95
C ALA A 70 9.57 8.52 8.75
N VAL A 71 8.71 9.44 8.32
CA VAL A 71 9.01 10.40 7.23
C VAL A 71 10.18 11.30 7.64
N SER A 72 10.18 11.82 8.87
CA SER A 72 11.28 12.65 9.38
C SER A 72 12.60 11.88 9.42
N ALA A 73 12.59 10.62 9.86
CA ALA A 73 13.77 9.74 9.87
C ALA A 73 14.29 9.48 8.45
N ALA A 74 13.39 9.27 7.49
CA ALA A 74 13.74 9.06 6.08
C ALA A 74 14.45 10.28 5.49
N VAL A 75 13.90 11.48 5.71
CA VAL A 75 14.48 12.75 5.26
C VAL A 75 15.82 13.02 5.96
N ALA A 76 15.92 12.79 7.26
CA ALA A 76 17.17 12.94 8.01
C ALA A 76 18.28 12.01 7.49
N ARG A 77 17.92 10.77 7.09
CA ARG A 77 18.86 9.76 6.60
C ARG A 77 19.33 10.01 5.17
N PHE A 78 18.42 10.40 4.27
CA PHE A 78 18.71 10.47 2.84
C PHE A 78 18.62 11.88 2.23
N GLY A 79 18.15 12.85 2.99
CA GLY A 79 18.08 14.27 2.59
C GLY A 79 16.92 14.62 1.67
N ARG A 80 16.20 13.62 1.12
CA ARG A 80 15.10 13.80 0.17
C ARG A 80 14.21 12.57 0.09
N LEU A 81 13.06 12.75 -0.56
CA LEU A 81 12.16 11.66 -1.00
C LEU A 81 11.79 11.91 -2.46
N ASP A 82 12.05 10.94 -3.35
CA ASP A 82 11.70 11.05 -4.77
C ASP A 82 10.40 10.32 -5.10
N VAL A 83 10.23 9.13 -4.54
CA VAL A 83 9.05 8.29 -4.76
C VAL A 83 8.49 7.82 -3.42
N VAL A 84 7.23 8.11 -3.17
CA VAL A 84 6.50 7.65 -1.98
C VAL A 84 5.43 6.67 -2.41
N VAL A 85 5.45 5.45 -1.87
CA VAL A 85 4.52 4.38 -2.25
C VAL A 85 3.62 4.02 -1.08
N ASN A 86 2.35 4.37 -1.19
CA ASN A 86 1.29 3.95 -0.29
C ASN A 86 0.75 2.59 -0.71
N ASN A 87 1.45 1.53 -0.30
CA ASN A 87 1.12 0.14 -0.64
C ASN A 87 0.49 -0.63 0.53
N ALA A 88 0.73 -0.24 1.78
CA ALA A 88 0.17 -0.92 2.94
C ALA A 88 -1.35 -1.05 2.84
N GLY A 89 -1.85 -2.28 2.95
CA GLY A 89 -3.28 -2.56 2.86
C GLY A 89 -3.57 -4.05 2.92
N TYR A 90 -4.82 -4.39 3.23
CA TYR A 90 -5.31 -5.77 3.29
C TYR A 90 -6.83 -5.79 3.10
N ALA A 91 -7.40 -6.98 2.87
CA ALA A 91 -8.83 -7.18 2.84
C ALA A 91 -9.22 -8.38 3.70
N ASN A 92 -10.40 -8.29 4.34
CA ASN A 92 -11.10 -9.40 4.93
C ASN A 92 -12.43 -9.64 4.20
N LEU A 93 -12.90 -10.88 4.21
CA LEU A 93 -14.14 -11.27 3.55
C LEU A 93 -15.23 -11.45 4.61
N ALA A 94 -16.30 -10.65 4.52
CA ALA A 94 -17.47 -10.73 5.38
C ALA A 94 -18.74 -10.21 4.66
N PRO A 95 -19.93 -10.75 4.96
CA PRO A 95 -21.19 -10.11 4.57
C PRO A 95 -21.34 -8.75 5.26
N VAL A 96 -21.91 -7.77 4.57
CA VAL A 96 -22.15 -6.43 5.17
C VAL A 96 -23.10 -6.53 6.36
N GLU A 97 -24.11 -7.39 6.28
CA GLU A 97 -25.15 -7.55 7.30
C GLU A 97 -24.63 -8.15 8.60
N THR A 98 -23.74 -9.15 8.52
CA THR A 98 -23.31 -9.94 9.68
C THR A 98 -21.84 -9.75 10.04
N GLY A 99 -21.10 -8.98 9.23
CA GLY A 99 -19.69 -8.68 9.46
C GLY A 99 -19.48 -7.81 10.71
N ASP A 100 -18.33 -7.97 11.35
CA ASP A 100 -17.93 -7.14 12.49
C ASP A 100 -17.65 -5.71 12.03
N GLU A 101 -18.38 -4.74 12.58
CA GLU A 101 -18.17 -3.32 12.31
C GLU A 101 -16.76 -2.86 12.72
N THR A 102 -16.18 -3.42 13.77
CA THR A 102 -14.81 -3.10 14.22
C THR A 102 -13.79 -3.51 13.15
N ASP A 103 -13.94 -4.71 12.59
CA ASP A 103 -13.09 -5.16 11.50
C ASP A 103 -13.26 -4.29 10.25
N PHE A 104 -14.51 -3.94 9.91
CA PHE A 104 -14.79 -3.04 8.78
C PHE A 104 -14.05 -1.70 8.94
N ARG A 105 -14.13 -1.08 10.12
CA ARG A 105 -13.44 0.18 10.45
C ARG A 105 -11.91 0.02 10.40
N THR A 106 -11.37 -1.05 10.99
CA THR A 106 -9.93 -1.30 11.03
C THR A 106 -9.33 -1.48 9.63
N GLN A 107 -10.05 -2.15 8.72
CA GLN A 107 -9.64 -2.22 7.32
C GLN A 107 -9.61 -0.83 6.68
N PHE A 108 -10.62 0.01 6.96
CA PHE A 108 -10.70 1.36 6.42
C PHE A 108 -9.59 2.26 6.98
N GLU A 109 -9.26 2.12 8.27
CA GLU A 109 -8.11 2.81 8.90
C GLU A 109 -6.81 2.51 8.17
N THR A 110 -6.54 1.25 7.88
CA THR A 110 -5.30 0.88 7.18
C THR A 110 -5.33 1.32 5.71
N ASN A 111 -6.41 0.98 4.97
CA ASN A 111 -6.43 1.13 3.52
C ASN A 111 -6.68 2.56 3.04
N PHE A 112 -7.30 3.42 3.85
CA PHE A 112 -7.57 4.81 3.50
C PHE A 112 -6.86 5.81 4.43
N TRP A 113 -7.08 5.73 5.75
CA TRP A 113 -6.46 6.69 6.67
C TRP A 113 -4.94 6.58 6.68
N GLY A 114 -4.39 5.36 6.54
CA GLY A 114 -2.96 5.15 6.36
C GLY A 114 -2.41 5.89 5.14
N VAL A 115 -3.11 5.81 4.01
CA VAL A 115 -2.76 6.54 2.77
C VAL A 115 -2.81 8.06 3.01
N TYR A 116 -3.84 8.54 3.70
CA TYR A 116 -4.00 9.95 4.06
C TYR A 116 -2.85 10.44 4.95
N HIS A 117 -2.53 9.69 6.03
CA HIS A 117 -1.46 10.08 6.97
C HIS A 117 -0.12 10.21 6.27
N VAL A 118 0.27 9.22 5.48
CA VAL A 118 1.55 9.24 4.75
C VAL A 118 1.57 10.37 3.72
N SER A 119 0.51 10.51 2.91
CA SER A 119 0.42 11.58 1.92
C SER A 119 0.57 12.95 2.58
N ARG A 120 -0.16 13.19 3.68
CA ARG A 120 -0.10 14.44 4.44
C ARG A 120 1.31 14.71 5.00
N ALA A 121 1.99 13.68 5.49
CA ALA A 121 3.32 13.81 6.09
C ALA A 121 4.42 14.12 5.05
N VAL A 122 4.32 13.58 3.84
CA VAL A 122 5.37 13.74 2.82
C VAL A 122 5.23 15.03 1.99
N ILE A 123 4.02 15.55 1.80
CA ILE A 123 3.76 16.73 0.95
C ILE A 123 4.63 17.94 1.31
N PRO A 124 4.82 18.35 2.58
CA PRO A 124 5.68 19.47 2.90
C PRO A 124 7.11 19.29 2.38
N HIS A 125 7.68 18.10 2.54
CA HIS A 125 9.04 17.79 2.08
C HIS A 125 9.14 17.77 0.55
N LEU A 126 8.16 17.15 -0.12
CA LEU A 126 8.11 17.12 -1.59
C LEU A 126 7.97 18.54 -2.17
N ARG A 127 7.14 19.36 -1.56
CA ARG A 127 6.98 20.78 -1.95
C ARG A 127 8.27 21.58 -1.77
N GLU A 128 8.94 21.46 -0.62
CA GLU A 128 10.18 22.15 -0.33
C GLU A 128 11.32 21.76 -1.27
N GLN A 129 11.39 20.49 -1.67
CA GLN A 129 12.41 20.02 -2.61
C GLN A 129 12.07 20.28 -4.09
N GLY A 130 10.85 20.76 -4.39
CA GLY A 130 10.41 21.13 -5.73
C GLY A 130 9.83 19.97 -6.56
N GLY A 131 9.33 18.92 -5.92
CA GLY A 131 8.63 17.82 -6.61
C GLY A 131 8.91 16.44 -6.05
N GLY A 132 8.29 15.45 -6.68
CA GLY A 132 8.37 14.03 -6.36
C GLY A 132 7.14 13.29 -6.85
N ILE A 133 7.08 12.00 -6.59
CA ILE A 133 5.97 11.14 -7.03
C ILE A 133 5.33 10.47 -5.82
N ILE A 134 4.02 10.56 -5.71
CA ILE A 134 3.23 9.78 -4.75
C ILE A 134 2.49 8.70 -5.52
N VAL A 135 2.80 7.44 -5.25
CA VAL A 135 2.16 6.27 -5.84
C VAL A 135 1.13 5.72 -4.85
N GLN A 136 -0.13 5.71 -5.26
CA GLN A 136 -1.25 5.24 -4.47
C GLN A 136 -1.70 3.88 -4.97
N PHE A 137 -1.52 2.82 -4.16
CA PHE A 137 -2.05 1.50 -4.49
C PHE A 137 -3.54 1.44 -4.19
N SER A 138 -4.34 1.62 -5.24
CA SER A 138 -5.76 1.34 -5.25
C SER A 138 -6.01 -0.14 -5.62
N SER A 139 -6.95 -0.40 -6.46
CA SER A 139 -7.32 -1.72 -6.99
C SER A 139 -8.28 -1.52 -8.16
N VAL A 140 -8.35 -2.47 -9.06
CA VAL A 140 -9.50 -2.58 -9.99
C VAL A 140 -10.82 -2.55 -9.21
N GLY A 141 -10.87 -3.17 -8.02
CA GLY A 141 -12.02 -3.10 -7.11
C GLY A 141 -12.34 -1.69 -6.59
N GLY A 142 -11.40 -0.76 -6.59
CA GLY A 142 -11.61 0.65 -6.23
C GLY A 142 -12.16 1.50 -7.37
N ARG A 143 -12.20 0.97 -8.58
CA ARG A 143 -12.71 1.65 -9.77
C ARG A 143 -14.02 1.07 -10.30
N VAL A 144 -14.11 -0.26 -10.37
CA VAL A 144 -15.28 -0.96 -10.90
C VAL A 144 -16.20 -1.44 -9.79
N GLY A 145 -15.66 -1.91 -8.67
CA GLY A 145 -16.41 -2.37 -7.51
C GLY A 145 -17.19 -3.68 -7.73
N GLY A 146 -18.15 -3.92 -6.85
CA GLY A 146 -19.14 -4.96 -7.02
C GLY A 146 -18.72 -6.39 -6.64
N SER A 147 -17.57 -6.59 -5.99
CA SER A 147 -17.15 -7.92 -5.53
C SER A 147 -17.78 -8.24 -4.17
N PRO A 148 -18.61 -9.30 -4.07
CA PRO A 148 -19.29 -9.65 -2.83
C PRO A 148 -18.32 -9.97 -1.69
N GLY A 149 -18.62 -9.53 -0.48
CA GLY A 149 -17.89 -9.85 0.74
C GLY A 149 -16.67 -8.99 1.06
N ILE A 150 -16.21 -8.12 0.16
CA ILE A 150 -15.06 -7.22 0.40
C ILE A 150 -15.46 -5.73 0.41
N ALA A 151 -16.61 -5.44 1.01
CA ALA A 151 -17.19 -4.10 0.98
C ALA A 151 -16.29 -3.03 1.61
N SER A 152 -15.70 -3.29 2.80
CA SER A 152 -14.80 -2.35 3.46
C SER A 152 -13.59 -2.03 2.60
N TYR A 153 -12.94 -3.06 2.05
CA TYR A 153 -11.79 -2.90 1.19
C TYR A 153 -12.12 -2.08 -0.05
N GLN A 154 -13.20 -2.43 -0.76
CA GLN A 154 -13.59 -1.70 -1.98
C GLN A 154 -13.96 -0.25 -1.67
N ALA A 155 -14.75 0.00 -0.62
CA ALA A 155 -15.11 1.35 -0.20
C ALA A 155 -13.84 2.19 0.10
N ALA A 156 -12.87 1.63 0.81
CA ALA A 156 -11.60 2.30 1.09
C ALA A 156 -10.81 2.58 -0.21
N LYS A 157 -10.77 1.64 -1.17
CA LYS A 157 -10.05 1.85 -2.44
C LYS A 157 -10.75 2.87 -3.36
N PHE A 158 -12.09 2.94 -3.38
CA PHE A 158 -12.81 4.06 -4.00
C PHE A 158 -12.48 5.40 -3.33
N ALA A 159 -12.38 5.43 -2.00
CA ALA A 159 -11.97 6.64 -1.27
C ALA A 159 -10.54 7.06 -1.62
N VAL A 160 -9.59 6.12 -1.75
CA VAL A 160 -8.22 6.37 -2.22
C VAL A 160 -8.23 6.99 -3.61
N ASP A 161 -9.02 6.47 -4.55
CA ASP A 161 -9.15 7.00 -5.90
C ASP A 161 -9.64 8.45 -5.90
N GLY A 162 -10.76 8.71 -5.21
CA GLY A 162 -11.33 10.06 -5.09
C GLY A 162 -10.34 11.05 -4.45
N PHE A 163 -9.73 10.65 -3.33
CA PHE A 163 -8.71 11.42 -2.64
C PHE A 163 -7.51 11.74 -3.54
N SER A 164 -7.01 10.75 -4.27
CA SER A 164 -5.82 10.90 -5.12
C SER A 164 -6.04 11.89 -6.27
N ARG A 165 -7.25 11.93 -6.84
CA ARG A 165 -7.60 12.89 -7.90
C ARG A 165 -7.55 14.34 -7.40
N VAL A 166 -8.05 14.59 -6.19
CA VAL A 166 -8.00 15.92 -5.56
C VAL A 166 -6.55 16.27 -5.24
N LEU A 167 -5.83 15.33 -4.60
CA LEU A 167 -4.43 15.53 -4.23
C LEU A 167 -3.55 15.87 -5.43
N ALA A 168 -3.75 15.21 -6.57
CA ALA A 168 -3.01 15.47 -7.79
C ALA A 168 -3.16 16.93 -8.26
N VAL A 169 -4.37 17.49 -8.19
CA VAL A 169 -4.63 18.89 -8.58
C VAL A 169 -4.01 19.87 -7.58
N GLU A 170 -4.16 19.58 -6.27
CA GLU A 170 -3.62 20.46 -5.22
C GLU A 170 -2.09 20.52 -5.21
N THR A 171 -1.41 19.42 -5.56
CA THR A 171 0.04 19.32 -5.45
C THR A 171 0.79 19.55 -6.76
N ALA A 172 0.10 19.57 -7.89
CA ALA A 172 0.69 19.83 -9.20
C ALA A 172 1.52 21.14 -9.27
N PRO A 173 1.08 22.27 -8.67
CA PRO A 173 1.88 23.50 -8.67
C PRO A 173 3.24 23.38 -7.97
N PHE A 174 3.41 22.36 -7.13
CA PHE A 174 4.65 22.09 -6.39
C PHE A 174 5.58 21.11 -7.13
N GLY A 175 5.20 20.66 -8.34
CA GLY A 175 5.92 19.63 -9.08
C GLY A 175 5.72 18.20 -8.56
N VAL A 176 4.74 17.99 -7.66
CA VAL A 176 4.41 16.67 -7.13
C VAL A 176 3.42 15.98 -8.06
N GLN A 177 3.76 14.79 -8.49
CA GLN A 177 2.89 13.92 -9.30
C GLN A 177 2.20 12.90 -8.39
N VAL A 178 0.94 12.61 -8.67
CA VAL A 178 0.20 11.54 -7.99
C VAL A 178 -0.20 10.49 -9.03
N MET A 179 0.24 9.26 -8.81
CA MET A 179 -0.06 8.12 -9.65
C MET A 179 -0.94 7.14 -8.88
N VAL A 180 -2.03 6.69 -9.49
CA VAL A 180 -2.88 5.62 -8.93
C VAL A 180 -2.59 4.34 -9.68
N VAL A 181 -2.21 3.29 -8.94
CA VAL A 181 -1.99 1.94 -9.46
C VAL A 181 -3.19 1.09 -9.07
N GLU A 182 -3.82 0.45 -10.04
CA GLU A 182 -5.03 -0.35 -9.88
C GLU A 182 -4.78 -1.83 -10.26
N PRO A 183 -4.09 -2.61 -9.38
CA PRO A 183 -3.83 -4.00 -9.68
C PRO A 183 -5.11 -4.82 -9.78
N SER A 184 -5.09 -5.87 -10.61
CA SER A 184 -6.10 -6.94 -10.64
C SER A 184 -5.61 -8.15 -9.82
N GLY A 185 -5.73 -9.37 -10.33
CA GLY A 185 -5.23 -10.58 -9.68
C GLY A 185 -3.74 -10.78 -9.95
N PHE A 186 -2.93 -10.73 -8.89
CA PHE A 186 -1.50 -11.02 -8.91
C PHE A 186 -1.16 -12.08 -7.87
N ASP A 187 -0.07 -12.81 -8.06
CA ASP A 187 0.46 -13.76 -7.10
C ASP A 187 1.11 -13.03 -5.92
N THR A 188 0.28 -12.72 -4.94
CA THR A 188 0.67 -12.04 -3.70
C THR A 188 -0.03 -12.71 -2.53
N ASP A 189 0.45 -12.46 -1.31
CA ASP A 189 -0.20 -12.94 -0.07
C ASP A 189 -1.58 -12.29 0.19
N TRP A 190 -2.08 -11.47 -0.71
CA TRP A 190 -3.31 -10.71 -0.50
C TRP A 190 -4.53 -11.63 -0.29
N ALA A 191 -4.67 -12.66 -1.12
CA ALA A 191 -5.77 -13.64 -1.03
C ALA A 191 -5.41 -14.85 -0.14
N GLY A 192 -4.19 -14.88 0.42
CA GLY A 192 -3.65 -15.95 1.27
C GLY A 192 -3.62 -15.58 2.74
N SER A 193 -2.43 -15.57 3.32
CA SER A 193 -2.21 -15.31 4.75
C SER A 193 -2.61 -13.91 5.24
N SER A 194 -2.88 -12.97 4.33
CA SER A 194 -3.28 -11.59 4.64
C SER A 194 -4.77 -11.40 4.81
N MET A 195 -5.59 -12.33 4.32
CA MET A 195 -7.05 -12.22 4.33
C MET A 195 -7.66 -13.09 5.42
N THR A 196 -8.44 -12.48 6.30
CA THR A 196 -9.33 -13.21 7.21
C THR A 196 -10.68 -13.42 6.51
N ILE A 197 -11.17 -14.64 6.57
CA ILE A 197 -12.51 -14.98 6.07
C ILE A 197 -13.39 -15.20 7.27
N HIS A 198 -14.36 -14.32 7.45
CA HIS A 198 -15.36 -14.43 8.51
C HIS A 198 -16.42 -15.48 8.17
N ASP A 199 -17.26 -15.82 9.15
CA ASP A 199 -18.36 -16.76 8.93
C ASP A 199 -19.31 -16.24 7.85
N ILE A 200 -19.67 -17.13 6.91
CA ILE A 200 -20.56 -16.83 5.79
C ILE A 200 -21.87 -17.59 6.02
N PRO A 201 -22.96 -16.93 6.41
CA PRO A 201 -24.26 -17.55 6.56
C PRO A 201 -24.74 -18.21 5.26
N ALA A 202 -25.53 -19.28 5.38
CA ALA A 202 -26.01 -20.07 4.24
C ALA A 202 -26.75 -19.22 3.19
N ASP A 203 -27.45 -18.18 3.61
CA ASP A 203 -28.16 -17.25 2.73
C ASP A 203 -27.22 -16.48 1.80
N TYR A 204 -25.96 -16.33 2.15
CA TYR A 204 -24.91 -15.68 1.36
C TYR A 204 -24.03 -16.64 0.56
N ASP A 205 -24.28 -17.96 0.60
CA ASP A 205 -23.42 -18.94 -0.09
C ASP A 205 -23.40 -18.74 -1.60
N ALA A 206 -24.52 -18.40 -2.20
CA ALA A 206 -24.62 -18.16 -3.65
C ALA A 206 -23.83 -16.94 -4.14
N THR A 207 -23.51 -16.00 -3.26
CA THR A 207 -22.78 -14.76 -3.58
C THR A 207 -21.39 -14.74 -2.95
N ILE A 208 -21.30 -14.53 -1.64
CA ILE A 208 -20.03 -14.43 -0.92
C ILE A 208 -19.33 -15.79 -0.85
N GLY A 209 -20.06 -16.87 -0.61
CA GLY A 209 -19.51 -18.22 -0.65
C GLY A 209 -18.92 -18.58 -2.02
N ALA A 210 -19.62 -18.22 -3.10
CA ALA A 210 -19.11 -18.40 -4.46
C ALA A 210 -17.84 -17.55 -4.70
N MET A 211 -17.80 -16.30 -4.22
CA MET A 211 -16.61 -15.44 -4.29
C MET A 211 -15.45 -16.02 -3.51
N HIS A 212 -15.68 -16.54 -2.29
CA HIS A 212 -14.66 -17.20 -1.49
C HIS A 212 -14.05 -18.40 -2.21
N ARG A 213 -14.89 -19.27 -2.79
CA ARG A 213 -14.43 -20.41 -3.60
C ARG A 213 -13.60 -19.97 -4.81
N ARG A 214 -13.99 -18.88 -5.46
CA ARG A 214 -13.26 -18.30 -6.60
C ARG A 214 -11.89 -17.74 -6.17
N ILE A 215 -11.81 -17.02 -5.06
CA ILE A 215 -10.54 -16.52 -4.51
C ILE A 215 -9.60 -17.69 -4.22
N ARG A 216 -10.08 -18.74 -3.54
CA ARG A 216 -9.27 -19.94 -3.27
C ARG A 216 -8.81 -20.67 -4.53
N ALA A 217 -9.64 -20.72 -5.57
CA ALA A 217 -9.26 -21.33 -6.83
C ALA A 217 -8.21 -20.51 -7.59
N SER A 218 -8.27 -19.18 -7.49
CA SER A 218 -7.31 -18.28 -8.16
C SER A 218 -5.92 -18.29 -7.51
N THR A 219 -5.82 -18.59 -6.22
CA THR A 219 -4.51 -18.79 -5.55
C THR A 219 -3.81 -20.09 -5.97
N ALA A 220 -4.51 -20.99 -6.68
CA ALA A 220 -3.95 -22.24 -7.22
C ALA A 220 -3.63 -22.16 -8.73
N GLY A 221 -3.86 -21.01 -9.38
CA GLY A 221 -3.69 -20.82 -10.82
C GLY A 221 -2.62 -19.78 -11.17
N PRO A 222 -2.29 -19.60 -12.47
CA PRO A 222 -1.33 -18.59 -12.89
C PRO A 222 -1.88 -17.20 -12.63
N ALA A 223 -1.29 -16.51 -11.68
CA ALA A 223 -1.50 -15.09 -11.41
C ALA A 223 -0.34 -14.26 -12.00
N GLY A 224 -0.51 -12.94 -12.15
CA GLY A 224 0.60 -12.07 -12.52
C GLY A 224 1.66 -12.03 -11.42
N ASP A 225 2.92 -11.95 -11.81
CA ASP A 225 4.04 -11.71 -10.87
C ASP A 225 4.01 -10.23 -10.44
N PRO A 226 4.19 -9.92 -9.13
CA PRO A 226 4.13 -8.57 -8.61
C PRO A 226 5.26 -7.65 -9.06
#